data_7e50eb86e751e05db039d9e31b848028
#
_entry.id   7e50eb86e751e05db039d9e31b848028
#
_cell.length_a   1.000
_cell.length_b   1.000
_cell.length_c   1.000
_cell.angle_alpha   90.00
_cell.angle_beta   90.00
_cell.angle_gamma   90.00
#
_symmetry.space_group_name_H-M   'P 1'
#
loop_
_entity.id
_entity.type
_entity.pdbx_description
1 polymer ?
#
loop_
_entity_poly.entity_id
_entity_poly.type
_entity_poly.pdbx_seq_one_letter_code
_entity_poly.pdbx_strand_id
1 'polypeptide(L)'
;DCKPGQDIHEAIGLNDTSVEFEITSNRPDCLSVVGLAREAAVTFGKPLNLKAPEFHGSEDKLSDSLSVAVENAQLCPRYIAGMVKNVKIGPSPRWMRERLRASGVRPINNLVDITNYVMLEYGQPMHAFDQRYVKDGKIVVRNAKDGETITTLDGHCLLYTSPSPRD
;
A
#
# COMPACT_ATOMS: atom_id res chain seq x y z
N ASP A 1 13.16 -20.71 13.54
CA ASP A 1 14.17 -21.38 14.36
C ASP A 1 15.26 -21.91 13.43
N CYS A 2 16.50 -21.40 13.58
CA CYS A 2 17.65 -21.85 12.81
C CYS A 2 18.39 -22.97 13.56
N LYS A 3 19.01 -23.90 12.83
CA LYS A 3 19.79 -24.95 13.41
C LYS A 3 21.29 -24.60 13.37
N PRO A 4 22.10 -24.96 14.39
CA PRO A 4 23.54 -24.81 14.29
C PRO A 4 24.09 -25.54 13.06
N GLY A 5 24.94 -24.88 12.26
CA GLY A 5 25.48 -25.40 11.02
C GLY A 5 24.60 -25.23 9.77
N GLN A 6 23.41 -24.68 9.90
CA GLN A 6 22.59 -24.29 8.75
C GLN A 6 23.22 -23.09 8.04
N ASP A 7 23.16 -23.07 6.70
CA ASP A 7 23.59 -21.90 5.91
C ASP A 7 22.82 -20.64 6.33
N ILE A 8 23.55 -19.54 6.53
CA ILE A 8 22.95 -18.30 7.03
C ILE A 8 21.95 -17.70 6.03
N HIS A 9 22.21 -17.80 4.72
CA HIS A 9 21.32 -17.26 3.70
C HIS A 9 19.99 -18.00 3.68
N GLU A 10 20.01 -19.33 3.84
CA GLU A 10 18.79 -20.12 4.01
C GLU A 10 18.10 -19.81 5.34
N ALA A 11 18.87 -19.72 6.41
CA ALA A 11 18.34 -19.48 7.75
C ALA A 11 17.57 -18.16 7.88
N ILE A 12 18.06 -17.11 7.22
CA ILE A 12 17.47 -15.77 7.26
C ILE A 12 16.70 -15.39 5.99
N GLY A 13 16.56 -16.33 5.02
CA GLY A 13 15.76 -16.13 3.81
C GLY A 13 16.35 -15.13 2.82
N LEU A 14 17.69 -15.12 2.67
CA LEU A 14 18.39 -14.27 1.69
C LEU A 14 18.61 -14.96 0.33
N ASN A 15 18.19 -16.22 0.17
CA ASN A 15 18.24 -16.92 -1.11
C ASN A 15 17.08 -16.51 -1.99
N ASP A 16 17.07 -15.26 -2.42
CA ASP A 16 16.08 -14.71 -3.33
C ASP A 16 16.78 -13.96 -4.46
N THR A 17 16.06 -13.75 -5.55
CA THR A 17 16.54 -12.99 -6.71
C THR A 17 15.66 -11.77 -6.91
N SER A 18 16.24 -10.59 -6.74
CA SER A 18 15.56 -9.34 -7.08
C SER A 18 15.86 -8.98 -8.55
N VAL A 19 14.83 -8.64 -9.28
CA VAL A 19 14.94 -8.14 -10.65
C VAL A 19 14.50 -6.68 -10.66
N GLU A 20 15.39 -5.79 -11.04
CA GLU A 20 15.11 -4.38 -11.19
C GLU A 20 14.59 -4.09 -12.61
N PHE A 21 13.49 -3.37 -12.68
CA PHE A 21 12.87 -2.96 -13.94
C PHE A 21 12.93 -1.45 -14.07
N GLU A 22 13.42 -0.97 -15.19
CA GLU A 22 13.29 0.43 -15.58
C GLU A 22 11.94 0.64 -16.27
N ILE A 23 10.99 1.24 -15.57
CA ILE A 23 9.64 1.48 -16.06
C ILE A 23 9.54 2.88 -16.65
N THR A 24 9.14 2.97 -17.91
CA THR A 24 8.93 4.24 -18.59
C THR A 24 7.67 4.95 -18.08
N SER A 25 7.64 6.28 -18.13
CA SER A 25 6.58 7.12 -17.56
C SER A 25 5.19 6.86 -18.18
N ASN A 26 5.14 6.29 -19.39
CA ASN A 26 3.89 5.92 -20.06
C ASN A 26 3.34 4.54 -19.66
N ARG A 27 4.04 3.81 -18.79
CA ARG A 27 3.65 2.46 -18.34
C ARG A 27 3.53 2.37 -16.80
N PRO A 28 2.76 3.26 -16.15
CA PRO A 28 2.60 3.24 -14.70
C PRO A 28 1.94 1.94 -14.17
N ASP A 29 1.22 1.22 -15.02
CA ASP A 29 0.67 -0.10 -14.74
C ASP A 29 1.74 -1.13 -14.37
N CYS A 30 2.94 -1.01 -14.95
CA CYS A 30 4.07 -1.91 -14.70
C CYS A 30 4.84 -1.59 -13.40
N LEU A 31 4.46 -0.58 -12.63
CA LEU A 31 5.02 -0.31 -11.30
C LEU A 31 4.53 -1.30 -10.24
N SER A 32 3.68 -2.25 -10.61
CA SER A 32 3.18 -3.31 -9.73
C SER A 32 3.54 -4.70 -10.23
N VAL A 33 3.64 -5.66 -9.31
CA VAL A 33 3.91 -7.07 -9.63
C VAL A 33 2.84 -7.62 -10.59
N VAL A 34 1.57 -7.31 -10.35
CA VAL A 34 0.46 -7.74 -11.22
C VAL A 34 0.54 -7.10 -12.60
N GLY A 35 0.95 -5.84 -12.70
CA GLY A 35 1.14 -5.17 -13.98
C GLY A 35 2.29 -5.80 -14.79
N LEU A 36 3.43 -6.04 -14.14
CA LEU A 36 4.55 -6.76 -14.75
C LEU A 36 4.17 -8.19 -15.15
N ALA A 37 3.39 -8.89 -14.33
CA ALA A 37 2.92 -10.24 -14.65
C ALA A 37 2.03 -10.26 -15.90
N ARG A 38 1.17 -9.23 -16.08
CA ARG A 38 0.36 -9.09 -17.31
C ARG A 38 1.24 -8.88 -18.53
N GLU A 39 2.23 -8.00 -18.44
CA GLU A 39 3.17 -7.74 -19.53
C GLU A 39 3.98 -8.98 -19.89
N ALA A 40 4.52 -9.68 -18.88
CA ALA A 40 5.25 -10.92 -19.08
C ALA A 40 4.37 -12.02 -19.70
N ALA A 41 3.11 -12.14 -19.27
CA ALA A 41 2.17 -13.11 -19.83
C ALA A 41 1.97 -12.89 -21.34
N VAL A 42 1.79 -11.64 -21.76
CA VAL A 42 1.64 -11.28 -23.19
C VAL A 42 2.94 -11.53 -23.93
N THR A 43 4.06 -11.04 -23.42
CA THR A 43 5.38 -11.13 -24.08
C THR A 43 5.81 -12.59 -24.31
N PHE A 44 5.56 -13.46 -23.36
CA PHE A 44 5.98 -14.86 -23.41
C PHE A 44 4.87 -15.83 -23.86
N GLY A 45 3.69 -15.34 -24.23
CA GLY A 45 2.55 -16.15 -24.63
C GLY A 45 2.11 -17.14 -23.54
N LYS A 46 2.17 -16.73 -22.26
CA LYS A 46 1.81 -17.55 -21.11
C LYS A 46 0.49 -17.09 -20.49
N PRO A 47 -0.30 -18.00 -19.91
CA PRO A 47 -1.51 -17.63 -19.21
C PRO A 47 -1.20 -16.82 -17.95
N LEU A 48 -2.00 -15.79 -17.69
CA LEU A 48 -1.95 -15.04 -16.44
C LEU A 48 -2.83 -15.71 -15.38
N ASN A 49 -2.21 -16.28 -14.35
CA ASN A 49 -2.90 -16.98 -13.26
C ASN A 49 -3.03 -16.07 -12.02
N LEU A 50 -3.94 -15.10 -12.06
CA LEU A 50 -4.26 -14.30 -10.89
C LEU A 50 -5.31 -15.03 -10.04
N LYS A 51 -4.97 -15.26 -8.77
CA LYS A 51 -5.95 -15.75 -7.80
C LYS A 51 -6.73 -14.54 -7.27
N ALA A 52 -8.06 -14.58 -7.40
CA ALA A 52 -8.90 -13.60 -6.74
C ALA A 52 -8.78 -13.79 -5.22
N PRO A 53 -8.58 -12.72 -4.44
CA PRO A 53 -8.59 -12.83 -2.99
C PRO A 53 -9.99 -13.21 -2.51
N GLU A 54 -10.07 -14.19 -1.63
CA GLU A 54 -11.30 -14.52 -0.93
C GLU A 54 -11.47 -13.55 0.24
N PHE A 55 -12.62 -12.91 0.32
CA PHE A 55 -12.96 -11.95 1.35
C PHE A 55 -14.31 -12.27 1.97
N HIS A 56 -14.31 -12.40 3.28
CA HIS A 56 -15.52 -12.58 4.08
C HIS A 56 -15.68 -11.36 5.00
N GLY A 57 -16.62 -10.48 4.68
CA GLY A 57 -16.98 -9.36 5.52
C GLY A 57 -17.81 -9.78 6.74
N SER A 58 -17.93 -8.90 7.73
CA SER A 58 -18.94 -9.05 8.79
C SER A 58 -20.32 -8.58 8.29
N GLU A 59 -21.36 -8.92 9.02
CA GLU A 59 -22.72 -8.42 8.77
C GLU A 59 -22.90 -6.94 9.15
N ASP A 60 -21.92 -6.36 9.86
CA ASP A 60 -21.97 -4.96 10.28
C ASP A 60 -21.93 -4.02 9.08
N LYS A 61 -22.79 -3.02 9.08
CA LYS A 61 -22.78 -1.98 8.05
C LYS A 61 -21.70 -0.96 8.35
N LEU A 62 -20.78 -0.78 7.44
CA LEU A 62 -19.70 0.23 7.55
C LEU A 62 -20.28 1.65 7.70
N SER A 63 -21.40 1.93 7.01
CA SER A 63 -22.08 3.24 7.05
C SER A 63 -22.48 3.70 8.44
N ASP A 64 -22.64 2.78 9.40
CA ASP A 64 -23.01 3.13 10.78
C ASP A 64 -21.83 3.67 11.60
N SER A 65 -20.60 3.49 11.08
CA SER A 65 -19.36 3.85 11.80
C SER A 65 -18.44 4.78 11.02
N LEU A 66 -18.56 4.80 9.69
CA LEU A 66 -17.66 5.57 8.82
C LEU A 66 -18.41 6.08 7.60
N SER A 67 -18.19 7.34 7.27
CA SER A 67 -18.67 7.97 6.03
C SER A 67 -17.50 8.56 5.25
N VAL A 68 -17.63 8.57 3.92
CA VAL A 68 -16.64 9.18 3.01
C VAL A 68 -17.36 10.18 2.13
N ALA A 69 -16.82 11.39 2.04
CA ALA A 69 -17.26 12.41 1.11
C ALA A 69 -16.10 12.83 0.20
N VAL A 70 -16.31 12.86 -1.10
CA VAL A 70 -15.35 13.37 -2.08
C VAL A 70 -15.90 14.67 -2.64
N GLU A 71 -15.29 15.81 -2.28
CA GLU A 71 -15.69 17.15 -2.73
C GLU A 71 -15.10 17.48 -4.10
N ASN A 72 -13.94 16.92 -4.45
CA ASN A 72 -13.31 17.11 -5.75
C ASN A 72 -13.23 15.78 -6.52
N ALA A 73 -14.33 15.43 -7.17
CA ALA A 73 -14.42 14.20 -7.98
C ALA A 73 -13.56 14.25 -9.26
N GLN A 74 -13.13 15.44 -9.69
CA GLN A 74 -12.26 15.57 -10.86
C GLN A 74 -10.83 15.11 -10.57
N LEU A 75 -10.29 15.45 -9.39
CA LEU A 75 -8.94 15.02 -8.97
C LEU A 75 -8.95 13.70 -8.24
N CYS A 76 -10.05 13.33 -7.57
CA CYS A 76 -10.23 12.04 -6.92
C CYS A 76 -11.56 11.41 -7.33
N PRO A 77 -11.64 10.74 -8.47
CA PRO A 77 -12.89 10.19 -8.97
C PRO A 77 -13.46 9.07 -8.09
N ARG A 78 -12.61 8.43 -7.29
CA ARG A 78 -13.02 7.31 -6.43
C ARG A 78 -12.14 7.22 -5.18
N TYR A 79 -12.78 7.12 -4.01
CA TYR A 79 -12.13 6.83 -2.74
C TYR A 79 -12.87 5.68 -2.05
N ILE A 80 -12.14 4.66 -1.62
CA ILE A 80 -12.71 3.49 -0.95
C ILE A 80 -12.17 3.43 0.46
N ALA A 81 -13.04 3.26 1.43
CA ALA A 81 -12.69 3.00 2.81
C ALA A 81 -13.22 1.64 3.26
N GLY A 82 -12.44 0.96 4.06
CA GLY A 82 -12.82 -0.28 4.74
C GLY A 82 -12.48 -0.18 6.22
N MET A 83 -13.12 -0.98 7.05
CA MET A 83 -12.84 -1.04 8.48
C MET A 83 -12.44 -2.44 8.90
N VAL A 84 -11.39 -2.53 9.68
CA VAL A 84 -10.95 -3.78 10.30
C VAL A 84 -10.98 -3.59 11.82
N LYS A 85 -11.70 -4.48 12.52
CA LYS A 85 -11.82 -4.43 13.99
C LYS A 85 -10.83 -5.38 14.65
N ASN A 86 -10.53 -5.12 15.92
CA ASN A 86 -9.71 -5.99 16.78
C ASN A 86 -8.28 -6.22 16.25
N VAL A 87 -7.71 -5.23 15.58
CA VAL A 87 -6.35 -5.28 15.06
C VAL A 87 -5.35 -5.33 16.22
N LYS A 88 -4.44 -6.30 16.19
CA LYS A 88 -3.30 -6.37 17.08
C LYS A 88 -2.03 -6.05 16.29
N ILE A 89 -1.39 -4.95 16.65
CA ILE A 89 -0.13 -4.56 16.03
C ILE A 89 0.98 -5.52 16.47
N GLY A 90 1.73 -6.02 15.51
CA GLY A 90 2.82 -6.96 15.73
C GLY A 90 3.70 -7.09 14.48
N PRO A 91 4.73 -7.94 14.52
CA PRO A 91 5.57 -8.20 13.36
C PRO A 91 4.78 -8.94 12.28
N SER A 92 5.00 -8.58 11.03
CA SER A 92 4.47 -9.30 9.88
C SER A 92 5.01 -10.72 9.78
N PRO A 93 4.31 -11.64 9.12
CA PRO A 93 4.83 -12.95 8.79
C PRO A 93 6.17 -12.86 8.08
N ARG A 94 7.05 -13.87 8.30
CA ARG A 94 8.40 -13.88 7.76
C ARG A 94 8.41 -13.69 6.24
N TRP A 95 7.60 -14.45 5.51
CA TRP A 95 7.53 -14.39 4.04
C TRP A 95 7.20 -12.97 3.51
N MET A 96 6.31 -12.23 4.19
CA MET A 96 5.97 -10.86 3.80
C MET A 96 7.15 -9.91 4.04
N ARG A 97 7.81 -10.04 5.19
CA ARG A 97 8.98 -9.21 5.51
C ARG A 97 10.14 -9.45 4.55
N GLU A 98 10.35 -10.69 4.12
CA GLU A 98 11.39 -11.05 3.16
C GLU A 98 11.09 -10.45 1.78
N ARG A 99 9.87 -10.57 1.28
CA ARG A 99 9.44 -9.96 0.01
C ARG A 99 9.53 -8.43 0.02
N LEU A 100 9.11 -7.80 1.10
CA LEU A 100 9.25 -6.34 1.23
C LEU A 100 10.71 -5.91 1.19
N ARG A 101 11.60 -6.59 1.91
CA ARG A 101 13.05 -6.31 1.88
C ARG A 101 13.64 -6.52 0.49
N ALA A 102 13.29 -7.60 -0.19
CA ALA A 102 13.74 -7.87 -1.56
C ALA A 102 13.28 -6.78 -2.55
N SER A 103 12.15 -6.14 -2.25
CA SER A 103 11.62 -5.00 -3.03
C SER A 103 12.11 -3.62 -2.52
N GLY A 104 13.12 -3.59 -1.63
CA GLY A 104 13.68 -2.34 -1.10
C GLY A 104 12.84 -1.65 -0.02
N VAL A 105 11.77 -2.27 0.46
CA VAL A 105 10.89 -1.71 1.49
C VAL A 105 11.23 -2.28 2.86
N ARG A 106 11.49 -1.39 3.83
CA ARG A 106 11.76 -1.79 5.21
C ARG A 106 10.48 -2.20 5.93
N PRO A 107 10.37 -3.46 6.43
CA PRO A 107 9.24 -3.87 7.26
C PRO A 107 9.21 -3.12 8.60
N ILE A 108 8.03 -2.74 9.05
CA ILE A 108 7.79 -1.97 10.29
C ILE A 108 6.90 -2.77 11.23
N ASN A 109 5.64 -2.99 10.83
CA ASN A 109 4.66 -3.79 11.56
C ASN A 109 3.62 -4.34 10.56
N ASN A 110 2.82 -5.30 11.01
CA ASN A 110 1.86 -5.99 10.15
C ASN A 110 0.91 -5.04 9.40
N LEU A 111 0.43 -3.98 10.02
CA LEU A 111 -0.51 -3.05 9.38
C LEU A 111 0.15 -2.25 8.26
N VAL A 112 1.29 -1.63 8.54
CA VAL A 112 2.06 -0.86 7.55
C VAL A 112 2.60 -1.77 6.45
N ASP A 113 3.07 -2.94 6.81
CA ASP A 113 3.63 -3.90 5.86
C ASP A 113 2.57 -4.44 4.89
N ILE A 114 1.33 -4.67 5.36
CA ILE A 114 0.21 -5.06 4.50
C ILE A 114 -0.09 -3.96 3.49
N THR A 115 -0.17 -2.70 3.90
CA THR A 115 -0.44 -1.59 2.96
C THR A 115 0.66 -1.45 1.91
N ASN A 116 1.93 -1.58 2.31
CA ASN A 116 3.06 -1.57 1.39
C ASN A 116 3.05 -2.78 0.45
N TYR A 117 2.74 -3.97 0.98
CA TYR A 117 2.68 -5.20 0.19
C TYR A 117 1.60 -5.11 -0.90
N VAL A 118 0.40 -4.65 -0.54
CA VAL A 118 -0.71 -4.47 -1.50
C VAL A 118 -0.34 -3.41 -2.55
N MET A 119 0.31 -2.32 -2.15
CA MET A 119 0.77 -1.31 -3.10
C MET A 119 1.77 -1.88 -4.10
N LEU A 120 2.75 -2.67 -3.66
CA LEU A 120 3.71 -3.32 -4.56
C LEU A 120 3.06 -4.37 -5.45
N GLU A 121 2.14 -5.16 -4.92
CA GLU A 121 1.51 -6.24 -5.68
C GLU A 121 0.49 -5.73 -6.70
N TYR A 122 -0.39 -4.81 -6.31
CA TYR A 122 -1.51 -4.34 -7.14
C TYR A 122 -1.34 -2.92 -7.69
N GLY A 123 -0.36 -2.16 -7.23
CA GLY A 123 -0.17 -0.76 -7.61
C GLY A 123 -1.13 0.20 -6.94
N GLN A 124 -1.86 -0.24 -5.88
CA GLN A 124 -2.83 0.59 -5.19
C GLN A 124 -2.27 1.10 -3.86
N PRO A 125 -1.92 2.40 -3.76
CA PRO A 125 -1.55 3.00 -2.49
C PRO A 125 -2.69 2.90 -1.48
N MET A 126 -2.34 2.57 -0.24
CA MET A 126 -3.28 2.45 0.86
C MET A 126 -2.77 3.23 2.06
N HIS A 127 -3.70 3.72 2.88
CA HIS A 127 -3.38 4.35 4.14
C HIS A 127 -4.26 3.77 5.26
N ALA A 128 -3.66 3.54 6.42
CA ALA A 128 -4.37 3.02 7.58
C ALA A 128 -4.51 4.11 8.63
N PHE A 129 -5.73 4.35 9.08
CA PHE A 129 -6.05 5.30 10.14
C PHE A 129 -6.58 4.55 11.36
N ASP A 130 -6.18 4.97 12.53
CA ASP A 130 -6.87 4.56 13.75
C ASP A 130 -8.21 5.31 13.82
N GLN A 131 -9.31 4.57 13.88
CA GLN A 131 -10.66 5.13 13.89
C GLN A 131 -10.86 6.17 15.01
N ARG A 132 -10.20 6.01 16.14
CA ARG A 132 -10.29 6.93 17.28
C ARG A 132 -9.86 8.37 16.93
N TYR A 133 -9.02 8.52 15.90
CA TYR A 133 -8.56 9.81 15.41
C TYR A 133 -9.34 10.31 14.18
N VAL A 134 -10.28 9.51 13.66
CA VAL A 134 -11.17 9.95 12.57
C VAL A 134 -12.34 10.70 13.19
N LYS A 135 -12.28 12.03 13.14
CA LYS A 135 -13.29 12.90 13.74
C LYS A 135 -14.68 12.60 13.17
N ASP A 136 -15.66 12.41 14.04
CA ASP A 136 -17.06 12.14 13.68
C ASP A 136 -17.26 10.92 12.75
N GLY A 137 -16.28 10.01 12.68
CA GLY A 137 -16.31 8.90 11.75
C GLY A 137 -16.39 9.32 10.29
N LYS A 138 -15.84 10.49 9.92
CA LYS A 138 -15.97 11.06 8.58
C LYS A 138 -14.62 11.34 7.95
N ILE A 139 -14.43 10.82 6.73
CA ILE A 139 -13.30 11.16 5.85
C ILE A 139 -13.82 12.09 4.76
N VAL A 140 -13.16 13.24 4.60
CA VAL A 140 -13.49 14.22 3.55
C VAL A 140 -12.28 14.39 2.66
N VAL A 141 -12.43 14.03 1.39
CA VAL A 141 -11.42 14.21 0.34
C VAL A 141 -11.73 15.51 -0.39
N ARG A 142 -10.90 16.51 -0.18
CA ARG A 142 -11.11 17.87 -0.70
C ARG A 142 -9.78 18.53 -1.04
N ASN A 143 -9.85 19.63 -1.75
CA ASN A 143 -8.70 20.51 -1.89
C ASN A 143 -8.38 21.22 -0.57
N ALA A 144 -7.12 21.57 -0.39
CA ALA A 144 -6.71 22.44 0.71
C ALA A 144 -7.36 23.83 0.53
N LYS A 145 -7.61 24.52 1.64
CA LYS A 145 -8.02 25.91 1.67
C LYS A 145 -6.79 26.81 1.61
N ASP A 146 -6.98 28.04 1.17
CA ASP A 146 -5.89 29.04 1.13
C ASP A 146 -5.25 29.20 2.51
N GLY A 147 -3.91 29.10 2.54
CA GLY A 147 -3.13 29.17 3.78
C GLY A 147 -3.15 27.93 4.66
N GLU A 148 -3.82 26.85 4.25
CA GLU A 148 -3.85 25.59 4.99
C GLU A 148 -2.50 24.88 4.87
N THR A 149 -1.99 24.39 5.99
CA THR A 149 -0.72 23.65 6.06
C THR A 149 -0.95 22.23 6.51
N ILE A 150 -0.07 21.32 6.08
CA ILE A 150 0.00 19.94 6.57
C ILE A 150 1.42 19.64 7.00
N THR A 151 1.56 18.94 8.11
CA THR A 151 2.84 18.38 8.54
C THR A 151 2.89 16.92 8.12
N THR A 152 3.86 16.58 7.28
CA THR A 152 4.08 15.22 6.78
C THR A 152 4.72 14.34 7.85
N LEU A 153 4.72 13.01 7.62
CA LEU A 153 5.25 12.03 8.59
C LEU A 153 6.76 12.19 8.87
N ASP A 154 7.49 12.81 7.95
CA ASP A 154 8.91 13.17 8.11
C ASP A 154 9.11 14.51 8.83
N GLY A 155 8.03 15.15 9.28
CA GLY A 155 8.06 16.40 10.04
C GLY A 155 8.15 17.67 9.21
N HIS A 156 8.12 17.56 7.88
CA HIS A 156 8.10 18.73 7.00
C HIS A 156 6.72 19.38 6.99
N CYS A 157 6.68 20.70 7.21
CA CYS A 157 5.47 21.49 7.08
C CYS A 157 5.33 21.98 5.64
N LEU A 158 4.30 21.53 4.94
CA LEU A 158 4.01 21.94 3.56
C LEU A 158 2.85 22.92 3.54
N LEU A 159 3.05 24.06 2.84
CA LEU A 159 1.99 24.99 2.51
C LEU A 159 1.37 24.56 1.17
N TYR A 160 0.10 24.22 1.16
CA TYR A 160 -0.57 23.66 -0.01
C TYR A 160 -0.73 24.62 -1.20
N THR A 161 -0.40 25.87 -1.02
CA THR A 161 -0.48 26.91 -2.07
C THR A 161 0.88 27.24 -2.70
N SER A 162 1.97 26.61 -2.24
CA SER A 162 3.28 26.82 -2.85
C SER A 162 3.40 26.03 -4.14
N PRO A 163 3.89 26.63 -5.23
CA PRO A 163 4.20 25.89 -6.45
C PRO A 163 5.25 24.80 -6.15
N SER A 164 5.14 23.68 -6.84
CA SER A 164 6.15 22.63 -6.75
C SER A 164 7.52 23.18 -7.17
N PRO A 165 8.62 22.81 -6.49
CA PRO A 165 9.96 23.19 -6.95
C PRO A 165 10.34 22.66 -8.34
N ARG A 166 9.46 21.87 -8.96
CA ARG A 166 9.62 21.27 -10.29
C ARG A 166 8.74 21.90 -11.37
N ASP A 167 7.93 22.89 -11.02
CA ASP A 167 7.06 23.63 -11.97
C ASP A 167 7.77 24.91 -12.47
#